data_6460c3d42105488f4cfae95d55990e09
#
_entry.id   6460c3d42105488f4cfae95d55990e09
#
_cell.length_a   1.000
_cell.length_b   1.000
_cell.length_c   1.000
_cell.angle_alpha   90.00
_cell.angle_beta   90.00
_cell.angle_gamma   90.00
#
_symmetry.space_group_name_H-M   'P 1'
#
loop_
_entity.id
_entity.type
_entity.pdbx_description
1 polymer ?
#
loop_
_entity_poly.entity_id
_entity_poly.type
_entity_poly.pdbx_seq_one_letter_code
_entity_poly.pdbx_strand_id
1 'polypeptide(L)' 'MPTAAAKSKIERLEARIPGSVKSILTRAASLQGRSLTDFVVGSATEAAQRIIRESEVLQLSERDQV' A
#
# COMPACT_ATOMS: atom_id res chain seq x y z
N MET A 1 9.69 20.91 -3.84
CA MET A 1 9.36 20.37 -4.14
C MET A 1 8.30 20.51 -4.42
N PRO A 2 8.10 20.81 -4.58
CA PRO A 2 7.08 20.77 -4.65
C PRO A 2 6.49 20.20 -5.38
N THR A 3 6.72 20.40 -5.64
CA THR A 3 6.33 19.70 -6.21
C THR A 3 5.43 18.74 -5.75
N ALA A 4 4.93 18.79 -4.66
CA ALA A 4 4.02 17.86 -4.11
C ALA A 4 2.83 17.62 -5.02
N ALA A 5 2.36 18.66 -5.61
CA ALA A 5 1.24 18.52 -6.52
C ALA A 5 1.60 17.65 -7.70
N ALA A 6 2.76 17.86 -8.23
CA ALA A 6 3.19 17.06 -9.36
C ALA A 6 3.28 15.60 -8.96
N LYS A 7 3.75 15.36 -7.77
CA LYS A 7 3.88 14.01 -7.32
C LYS A 7 2.57 13.31 -7.17
N SER A 8 1.56 14.03 -6.76
CA SER A 8 0.28 13.41 -6.51
C SER A 8 -0.32 12.79 -7.76
N LYS A 9 0.16 13.19 -8.92
CA LYS A 9 -0.40 12.65 -10.13
C LYS A 9 0.04 11.23 -10.37
N ILE A 10 1.30 11.03 -10.64
CA ILE A 10 1.80 9.70 -10.94
C ILE A 10 3.20 9.59 -10.40
N GLU A 11 3.34 8.70 -9.48
CA GLU A 11 4.64 8.33 -8.98
C GLU A 11 4.88 6.90 -9.40
N ARG A 12 6.02 6.64 -9.97
CA ARG A 12 6.33 5.30 -10.45
C ARG A 12 6.92 4.47 -9.34
N LEU A 13 6.35 3.30 -9.18
CA LEU A 13 6.87 2.32 -8.26
C LEU A 13 7.22 1.09 -9.05
N GLU A 14 8.46 0.69 -9.00
CA GLU A 14 8.90 -0.50 -9.70
C GLU A 14 9.37 -1.53 -8.70
N ALA A 15 8.83 -2.72 -8.82
CA ALA A 15 9.19 -3.80 -7.93
C ALA A 15 9.30 -5.08 -8.73
N ARG A 16 10.23 -5.91 -8.34
CA ARG A 16 10.38 -7.21 -8.95
C ARG A 16 9.58 -8.21 -8.15
N ILE A 17 8.73 -8.95 -8.84
CA ILE A 17 7.85 -9.90 -8.20
C ILE A 17 8.06 -11.25 -8.84
N PRO A 18 8.30 -12.28 -8.03
CA PRO A 18 8.42 -13.64 -8.58
C PRO A 18 7.15 -14.01 -9.34
N GLY A 19 7.33 -14.84 -10.35
CA GLY A 19 6.20 -15.23 -11.17
C GLY A 19 5.08 -15.88 -10.37
N SER A 20 5.44 -16.67 -9.37
CA SER A 20 4.43 -17.34 -8.56
C SER A 20 3.58 -16.32 -7.78
N VAL A 21 4.22 -15.29 -7.27
CA VAL A 21 3.48 -14.25 -6.55
C VAL A 21 2.62 -13.46 -7.51
N LYS A 22 3.15 -13.16 -8.69
CA LYS A 22 2.39 -12.41 -9.68
C LYS A 22 1.13 -13.16 -10.06
N SER A 23 1.23 -14.49 -10.20
CA SER A 23 0.07 -15.30 -10.55
C SER A 23 -1.01 -15.20 -9.47
N ILE A 24 -0.61 -15.25 -8.23
CA ILE A 24 -1.56 -15.16 -7.12
C ILE A 24 -2.24 -13.80 -7.14
N LEU A 25 -1.47 -12.74 -7.32
CA LEU A 25 -2.02 -11.41 -7.31
C LEU A 25 -2.96 -11.18 -8.49
N THR A 26 -2.57 -11.69 -9.65
CA THR A 26 -3.41 -11.55 -10.83
C THR A 26 -4.74 -12.26 -10.65
N ARG A 27 -4.70 -13.42 -10.04
CA ARG A 27 -5.92 -14.17 -9.81
C ARG A 27 -6.83 -13.44 -8.85
N ALA A 28 -6.27 -12.91 -7.78
CA ALA A 28 -7.05 -12.18 -6.81
C ALA A 28 -7.68 -10.93 -7.42
N ALA A 29 -6.91 -10.22 -8.23
CA ALA A 29 -7.42 -9.03 -8.88
C ALA A 29 -8.58 -9.37 -9.80
N SER A 30 -8.42 -10.47 -10.54
CA SER A 30 -9.45 -10.90 -11.46
C SER A 30 -10.73 -11.24 -10.73
N LEU A 31 -10.61 -11.90 -9.59
CA LEU A 31 -11.79 -12.26 -8.81
C LEU A 31 -12.53 -11.04 -8.30
N GLN A 32 -11.83 -9.94 -8.12
CA GLN A 32 -12.45 -8.70 -7.67
C GLN A 32 -12.83 -7.78 -8.82
N GLY A 33 -12.58 -8.20 -10.05
CA GLY A 33 -12.90 -7.36 -11.19
C GLY A 33 -12.02 -6.13 -11.28
N ARG A 34 -10.78 -6.23 -10.83
CA ARG A 34 -9.85 -5.12 -10.84
C ARG A 34 -8.62 -5.47 -11.65
N SER A 35 -7.94 -4.45 -12.14
CA SER A 35 -6.67 -4.69 -12.78
C SER A 35 -5.63 -5.09 -11.74
N LEU A 36 -4.56 -5.71 -12.22
CA LEU A 36 -3.49 -6.10 -11.31
C LEU A 36 -2.93 -4.89 -10.58
N THR A 37 -2.68 -3.82 -11.32
CA THR A 37 -2.12 -2.62 -10.72
C THR A 37 -3.06 -2.03 -9.67
N ASP A 38 -4.34 -1.92 -9.99
CA ASP A 38 -5.30 -1.39 -9.03
C ASP A 38 -5.38 -2.24 -7.80
N PHE A 39 -5.37 -3.55 -7.97
CA PHE A 39 -5.43 -4.45 -6.83
C PHE A 39 -4.22 -4.29 -5.93
N VAL A 40 -3.03 -4.25 -6.53
CA VAL A 40 -1.80 -4.15 -5.75
C VAL A 40 -1.72 -2.82 -5.03
N VAL A 41 -2.01 -1.74 -5.73
CA VAL A 41 -1.94 -0.41 -5.11
C VAL A 41 -2.96 -0.28 -3.99
N GLY A 42 -4.18 -0.73 -4.23
CA GLY A 42 -5.21 -0.65 -3.21
C GLY A 42 -4.88 -1.48 -1.98
N SER A 43 -4.43 -2.70 -2.22
CA SER A 43 -4.10 -3.59 -1.11
C SER A 43 -2.93 -3.06 -0.30
N ALA A 44 -1.89 -2.57 -0.99
CA ALA A 44 -0.73 -2.04 -0.31
C ALA A 44 -1.10 -0.79 0.48
N THR A 45 -1.96 0.04 -0.08
CA THR A 45 -2.37 1.25 0.60
C THR A 45 -3.13 0.92 1.89
N GLU A 46 -4.04 -0.03 1.80
CA GLU A 46 -4.80 -0.45 2.99
C GLU A 46 -3.88 -1.01 4.05
N ALA A 47 -2.94 -1.84 3.63
CA ALA A 47 -2.01 -2.43 4.59
C ALA A 47 -1.15 -1.36 5.22
N ALA A 48 -0.68 -0.41 4.43
CA ALA A 48 0.16 0.66 4.95
C ALA A 48 -0.59 1.52 5.94
N GLN A 49 -1.83 1.86 5.62
CA GLN A 49 -2.62 2.68 6.52
C GLN A 49 -2.87 1.98 7.84
N ARG A 50 -3.12 0.68 7.78
CA ARG A 50 -3.32 -0.07 9.02
C ARG A 50 -2.07 -0.08 9.87
N ILE A 51 -0.93 -0.30 9.23
CA ILE A 51 0.33 -0.35 9.95
C ILE A 51 0.64 1.01 10.59
N ILE A 52 0.38 2.07 9.87
CA ILE A 52 0.64 3.41 10.40
C ILE A 52 -0.26 3.70 11.59
N ARG A 53 -1.53 3.34 11.49
CA ARG A 53 -2.45 3.57 12.60
C ARG A 53 -2.03 2.78 13.83
N GLU A 54 -1.63 1.55 13.64
CA GLU A 54 -1.20 0.74 14.77
C GLU A 54 0.05 1.30 15.41
N SER A 55 0.95 1.80 14.60
CA SER A 55 2.17 2.39 15.12
C SER A 55 1.87 3.65 15.91
N GLU A 56 0.96 4.47 15.41
CA GLU A 56 0.61 5.70 16.10
C GLU A 56 -0.09 5.42 17.43
N VAL A 57 -0.93 4.41 17.45
CA VAL A 57 -1.59 4.03 18.69
C VAL A 57 -0.58 3.60 19.72
N LEU A 58 0.40 2.81 19.29
CA LEU A 58 1.44 2.36 20.21
C LEU A 58 2.24 3.53 20.76
N GLN A 59 2.54 4.50 19.91
CA GLN A 59 3.29 5.67 20.36
C GLN A 59 2.50 6.46 21.37
N LEU A 60 1.22 6.61 21.14
CA LEU A 60 0.38 7.33 22.07
C LEU A 60 0.33 6.63 23.42
N SER A 61 0.25 5.31 23.37
CA SER A 61 0.24 4.54 24.60
C SER A 61 1.51 4.75 25.40
N GLU A 62 2.63 4.78 24.71
CA GLU A 62 3.90 5.00 25.40
C GLU A 62 3.96 6.36 26.04
N ARG A 63 3.40 7.36 25.37
CA ARG A 63 3.39 8.69 25.94
C ARG A 63 2.53 8.74 27.18
N ASP A 64 1.42 8.09 27.14
CA ASP A 64 0.52 8.07 28.28
C ASP A 64 1.22 7.49 29.49
N GLN A 65 2.08 6.56 29.28
CA GLN A 65 2.79 5.95 30.39
C GLN A 65 3.82 6.86 31.01
N VAL A 66 4.29 7.80 30.25
CA VAL A 66 5.23 8.75 30.76
C VAL A 66 4.56 9.81 31.58
#